data_2589a6da32ef6c5f496782276a95722d
#
_entry.id   2589a6da32ef6c5f496782276a95722d
#
_cell.length_a   1.000
_cell.length_b   1.000
_cell.length_c   1.000
_cell.angle_alpha   90.00
_cell.angle_beta   90.00
_cell.angle_gamma   90.00
#
_symmetry.space_group_name_H-M   'P 1'
#
loop_
_entity.id
_entity.type
_entity.pdbx_description
1 polymer ?
#
loop_
_entity_poly.entity_id
_entity_poly.type
_entity_poly.pdbx_seq_one_letter_code
_entity_poly.pdbx_strand_id
1 'polypeptide(L)'
;FSSSLNYLPINLGCLFSMNAFMPSAAEGMSWLARGLDWQPGDNVVTDNLEFPSVAYAWRDLAERGVEVRMVPHADFHIDEDALLAQVDDRTRVLAVSQVGFYTGQNLDIRRLAQGLKAGGTQTLLAVDATHAAGVVDVPASVTDLCVSSSYKWLLATHGTAPCYLSERAEAQTRSSSFGWHNLAVWPAQGAERLATVDEKPMPARLEPGNPAMMVILFLHRALEHLLDLGIDRIQSHAWDLSETIDTGLRDLGYEVISPSNRAARSGNTCFLAEDAAAVQKALAQEEVLVWGEYGR
;
A
#
# COMPACT_ATOMS: atom_id res chain seq x y z
N PHE A 1 -27.45 16.24 12.10
CA PHE A 1 -26.74 15.64 10.97
C PHE A 1 -26.39 14.21 11.39
N SER A 2 -27.35 13.31 11.19
CA SER A 2 -27.30 11.89 11.50
C SER A 2 -26.39 11.20 10.49
N SER A 3 -25.46 10.46 10.96
CA SER A 3 -24.74 9.24 10.59
C SER A 3 -25.23 8.43 9.36
N SER A 4 -25.58 9.06 8.28
CA SER A 4 -25.96 8.41 7.02
C SER A 4 -25.20 9.02 5.83
N LEU A 5 -23.91 9.25 5.99
CA LEU A 5 -22.99 8.92 4.93
C LEU A 5 -22.89 7.38 4.98
N ASN A 6 -23.99 6.72 4.62
CA ASN A 6 -23.88 5.40 4.03
C ASN A 6 -22.89 5.60 2.90
N TYR A 7 -21.64 5.27 3.19
CA TYR A 7 -20.54 5.27 2.25
C TYR A 7 -21.13 4.75 0.95
N LEU A 8 -21.11 5.57 -0.08
CA LEU A 8 -21.47 5.14 -1.40
C LEU A 8 -20.88 3.75 -1.54
N PRO A 9 -21.67 2.70 -1.79
CA PRO A 9 -21.13 1.37 -1.97
C PRO A 9 -20.31 1.44 -3.24
N ILE A 10 -19.05 1.85 -3.09
CA ILE A 10 -18.07 1.74 -4.14
C ILE A 10 -17.73 0.27 -4.17
N ASN A 11 -18.65 -0.47 -4.80
CA ASN A 11 -18.46 -1.87 -5.09
C ASN A 11 -17.45 -1.96 -6.22
N LEU A 12 -16.18 -1.79 -5.86
CA LEU A 12 -15.03 -1.84 -6.76
C LEU A 12 -14.72 -3.28 -7.19
N GLY A 13 -15.71 -4.13 -7.25
CA GLY A 13 -15.53 -5.56 -7.63
C GLY A 13 -14.24 -6.09 -7.10
N CYS A 14 -13.59 -6.82 -6.74
CA CYS A 14 -12.29 -7.24 -6.16
C CYS A 14 -11.35 -6.12 -5.70
N LEU A 15 -11.53 -4.83 -6.12
CA LEU A 15 -10.55 -3.79 -5.81
C LEU A 15 -10.54 -3.35 -4.37
N PHE A 16 -11.66 -3.20 -3.68
CA PHE A 16 -11.71 -2.93 -2.24
C PHE A 16 -13.13 -3.06 -1.72
N SER A 17 -13.39 -3.93 -0.78
CA SER A 17 -14.33 -3.62 0.28
C SER A 17 -13.65 -2.55 1.15
N MET A 18 -13.65 -1.30 0.70
CA MET A 18 -12.97 -0.22 1.41
C MET A 18 -13.65 0.00 2.74
N ASN A 19 -12.85 -0.05 3.80
CA ASN A 19 -13.38 0.14 5.13
C ASN A 19 -13.23 1.59 5.58
N ALA A 20 -12.20 2.33 5.09
CA ALA A 20 -11.92 3.71 5.51
C ALA A 20 -11.13 4.51 4.48
N PHE A 21 -11.07 5.83 4.70
CA PHE A 21 -10.22 6.76 3.98
C PHE A 21 -9.15 7.33 4.92
N MET A 22 -7.91 6.93 4.72
CA MET A 22 -6.76 7.48 5.43
C MET A 22 -6.22 8.71 4.67
N PRO A 23 -5.51 9.63 5.33
CA PRO A 23 -4.89 10.77 4.65
C PRO A 23 -3.81 10.38 3.61
N SER A 24 -3.12 9.25 3.83
CA SER A 24 -2.06 8.72 2.97
C SER A 24 -1.80 7.24 3.26
N ALA A 25 -1.08 6.53 2.36
CA ALA A 25 -0.60 5.18 2.61
C ALA A 25 0.34 5.13 3.84
N ALA A 26 1.19 6.15 4.00
CA ALA A 26 2.07 6.28 5.16
C ALA A 26 1.29 6.31 6.50
N GLU A 27 0.15 7.00 6.54
CA GLU A 27 -0.68 7.04 7.74
C GLU A 27 -1.34 5.67 8.01
N GLY A 28 -1.75 4.95 6.97
CA GLY A 28 -2.28 3.59 7.10
C GLY A 28 -1.26 2.62 7.72
N MET A 29 -0.03 2.60 7.19
CA MET A 29 1.07 1.79 7.74
C MET A 29 1.43 2.21 9.17
N SER A 30 1.54 3.50 9.41
CA SER A 30 1.85 4.04 10.75
C SER A 30 0.73 3.78 11.76
N TRP A 31 -0.53 3.75 11.32
CA TRP A 31 -1.66 3.42 12.18
C TRP A 31 -1.54 1.97 12.69
N LEU A 32 -1.22 1.02 11.80
CA LEU A 32 -0.98 -0.37 12.17
C LEU A 32 0.22 -0.49 13.12
N ALA A 33 1.33 0.19 12.81
CA ALA A 33 2.53 0.20 13.63
C ALA A 33 2.26 0.70 15.06
N ARG A 34 1.48 1.76 15.21
CA ARG A 34 1.14 2.33 16.52
C ARG A 34 0.04 1.56 17.26
N GLY A 35 -0.85 0.90 16.51
CA GLY A 35 -2.03 0.23 17.06
C GLY A 35 -1.77 -1.14 17.66
N LEU A 36 -0.71 -1.82 17.25
CA LEU A 36 -0.35 -3.14 17.76
C LEU A 36 0.30 -3.06 19.16
N ASP A 37 0.00 -4.07 19.98
CA ASP A 37 0.61 -4.23 21.31
C ASP A 37 1.95 -5.00 21.16
N TRP A 38 3.02 -4.24 20.93
CA TRP A 38 4.36 -4.77 20.70
C TRP A 38 5.03 -5.22 22.00
N GLN A 39 5.71 -6.35 21.94
CA GLN A 39 6.54 -6.89 23.02
C GLN A 39 8.01 -6.91 22.61
N PRO A 40 8.94 -6.74 23.55
CA PRO A 40 10.36 -6.92 23.26
C PRO A 40 10.64 -8.31 22.63
N GLY A 41 11.39 -8.32 21.53
CA GLY A 41 11.66 -9.53 20.75
C GLY A 41 10.63 -9.82 19.66
N ASP A 42 9.54 -9.04 19.52
CA ASP A 42 8.72 -9.07 18.32
C ASP A 42 9.48 -8.53 17.11
N ASN A 43 9.03 -8.90 15.92
CA ASN A 43 9.66 -8.39 14.71
C ASN A 43 8.66 -8.05 13.61
N VAL A 44 9.15 -7.25 12.67
CA VAL A 44 8.51 -6.93 11.39
C VAL A 44 9.42 -7.40 10.27
N VAL A 45 8.87 -8.08 9.28
CA VAL A 45 9.59 -8.46 8.06
C VAL A 45 9.19 -7.50 6.93
N THR A 46 10.16 -6.99 6.20
CA THR A 46 10.00 -6.15 5.01
C THR A 46 11.18 -6.36 4.07
N ASP A 47 11.27 -5.64 2.95
CA ASP A 47 12.42 -5.73 2.05
C ASP A 47 13.19 -4.40 1.95
N ASN A 48 14.37 -4.46 1.34
CA ASN A 48 15.27 -3.32 1.24
C ASN A 48 15.05 -2.44 -0.02
N LEU A 49 14.08 -2.76 -0.87
CA LEU A 49 13.66 -1.92 -1.98
C LEU A 49 12.34 -1.19 -1.69
N GLU A 50 11.85 -1.28 -0.44
CA GLU A 50 10.58 -0.67 -0.07
C GLU A 50 10.58 0.85 -0.13
N PHE A 51 9.41 1.39 -0.46
CA PHE A 51 9.17 2.82 -0.38
C PHE A 51 9.21 3.28 1.09
N PRO A 52 9.74 4.49 1.37
CA PRO A 52 9.85 5.01 2.74
C PRO A 52 8.58 4.93 3.59
N SER A 53 7.40 5.05 2.99
CA SER A 53 6.12 4.94 3.71
C SER A 53 5.89 3.56 4.33
N VAL A 54 6.40 2.50 3.71
CA VAL A 54 6.33 1.13 4.22
C VAL A 54 7.47 0.88 5.21
N ALA A 55 8.71 1.19 4.81
CA ALA A 55 9.88 0.88 5.61
C ALA A 55 9.95 1.70 6.92
N TYR A 56 9.66 2.99 6.88
CA TYR A 56 9.84 3.89 8.03
C TYR A 56 8.68 3.88 9.03
N ALA A 57 7.55 3.30 8.68
CA ALA A 57 6.43 3.15 9.62
C ALA A 57 6.83 2.40 10.91
N TRP A 58 7.83 1.54 10.82
CA TRP A 58 8.31 0.64 11.90
C TRP A 58 9.53 1.19 12.66
N ARG A 59 10.09 2.33 12.23
CA ARG A 59 11.36 2.86 12.72
C ARG A 59 11.44 2.99 14.25
N ASP A 60 10.41 3.58 14.84
CA ASP A 60 10.42 3.90 16.28
C ASP A 60 10.21 2.66 17.16
N LEU A 61 9.89 1.50 16.56
CA LEU A 61 9.70 0.26 17.29
C LEU A 61 11.01 -0.33 17.81
N ALA A 62 12.15 0.05 17.23
CA ALA A 62 13.46 -0.37 17.71
C ALA A 62 13.70 0.05 19.18
N GLU A 63 13.21 1.23 19.60
CA GLU A 63 13.28 1.71 20.98
C GLU A 63 12.45 0.86 21.95
N ARG A 64 11.51 0.08 21.42
CA ARG A 64 10.67 -0.87 22.17
C ARG A 64 11.19 -2.31 22.12
N GLY A 65 12.39 -2.52 21.57
CA GLY A 65 13.01 -3.83 21.44
C GLY A 65 12.40 -4.71 20.33
N VAL A 66 11.77 -4.10 19.33
CA VAL A 66 11.23 -4.77 18.15
C VAL A 66 12.26 -4.71 17.02
N GLU A 67 12.51 -5.85 16.36
CA GLU A 67 13.42 -5.95 15.23
C GLU A 67 12.70 -5.63 13.91
N VAL A 68 13.34 -4.89 13.01
CA VAL A 68 12.90 -4.78 11.62
C VAL A 68 13.85 -5.59 10.75
N ARG A 69 13.36 -6.72 10.23
CA ARG A 69 14.10 -7.63 9.36
C ARG A 69 13.92 -7.20 7.91
N MET A 70 15.00 -6.68 7.32
CA MET A 70 15.01 -6.29 5.92
C MET A 70 15.57 -7.42 5.06
N VAL A 71 14.73 -8.01 4.22
CA VAL A 71 15.13 -9.02 3.23
C VAL A 71 15.87 -8.31 2.08
N PRO A 72 17.12 -8.69 1.77
CA PRO A 72 17.84 -8.10 0.68
C PRO A 72 17.31 -8.57 -0.67
N HIS A 73 17.30 -7.67 -1.64
CA HIS A 73 17.04 -8.04 -3.04
C HIS A 73 18.19 -8.86 -3.65
N ALA A 74 17.89 -9.66 -4.65
CA ALA A 74 18.87 -10.26 -5.55
C ALA A 74 18.64 -9.68 -6.95
N ASP A 75 19.63 -9.00 -7.51
CA ASP A 75 19.56 -8.38 -8.85
C ASP A 75 18.28 -7.55 -9.03
N PHE A 76 17.99 -6.68 -8.07
CA PHE A 76 16.78 -5.85 -8.02
C PHE A 76 15.45 -6.61 -7.93
N HIS A 77 15.49 -7.89 -7.60
CA HIS A 77 14.32 -8.74 -7.44
C HIS A 77 14.11 -9.12 -5.97
N ILE A 78 12.89 -9.02 -5.49
CA ILE A 78 12.47 -9.50 -4.17
C ILE A 78 11.85 -10.89 -4.34
N ASP A 79 12.38 -11.86 -3.59
CA ASP A 79 11.89 -13.23 -3.58
C ASP A 79 10.86 -13.41 -2.43
N GLU A 80 9.64 -13.82 -2.78
CA GLU A 80 8.56 -14.06 -1.81
C GLU A 80 8.91 -15.20 -0.84
N ASP A 81 9.67 -16.20 -1.27
CA ASP A 81 10.11 -17.28 -0.38
C ASP A 81 11.15 -16.79 0.62
N ALA A 82 12.01 -15.85 0.21
CA ALA A 82 12.96 -15.22 1.12
C ALA A 82 12.23 -14.36 2.18
N LEU A 83 11.16 -13.65 1.80
CA LEU A 83 10.31 -12.93 2.74
C LEU A 83 9.67 -13.89 3.76
N LEU A 84 9.04 -14.96 3.28
CA LEU A 84 8.39 -15.96 4.12
C LEU A 84 9.37 -16.69 5.05
N ALA A 85 10.61 -16.92 4.59
CA ALA A 85 11.66 -17.57 5.39
C ALA A 85 12.13 -16.72 6.60
N GLN A 86 11.90 -15.41 6.59
CA GLN A 86 12.21 -14.53 7.73
C GLN A 86 11.07 -14.43 8.75
N VAL A 87 9.91 -15.02 8.45
CA VAL A 87 8.75 -15.04 9.35
C VAL A 87 8.93 -16.15 10.39
N ASP A 88 8.75 -15.80 11.65
CA ASP A 88 8.77 -16.72 12.79
C ASP A 88 7.59 -16.46 13.75
N ASP A 89 7.54 -17.19 14.89
CA ASP A 89 6.47 -17.06 15.89
C ASP A 89 6.41 -15.67 16.57
N ARG A 90 7.49 -14.86 16.43
CA ARG A 90 7.58 -13.50 16.96
C ARG A 90 7.29 -12.44 15.89
N THR A 91 7.09 -12.85 14.64
CA THR A 91 6.77 -11.92 13.56
C THR A 91 5.33 -11.43 13.69
N ARG A 92 5.17 -10.14 13.92
CA ARG A 92 3.85 -9.54 14.06
C ARG A 92 3.29 -9.03 12.72
N VAL A 93 4.17 -8.56 11.83
CA VAL A 93 3.78 -8.01 10.54
C VAL A 93 4.77 -8.43 9.45
N LEU A 94 4.25 -8.84 8.30
CA LEU A 94 4.94 -8.84 7.02
C LEU A 94 4.41 -7.63 6.24
N ALA A 95 5.27 -6.63 6.00
CA ALA A 95 4.91 -5.37 5.37
C ALA A 95 5.60 -5.22 4.01
N VAL A 96 4.82 -5.14 2.93
CA VAL A 96 5.35 -5.07 1.56
C VAL A 96 4.53 -4.14 0.68
N SER A 97 5.15 -3.58 -0.36
CA SER A 97 4.45 -3.00 -1.50
C SER A 97 4.06 -4.10 -2.47
N GLN A 98 2.79 -4.17 -2.92
CA GLN A 98 2.41 -5.13 -3.95
C GLN A 98 3.20 -4.88 -5.24
N VAL A 99 3.32 -3.62 -5.65
CA VAL A 99 4.17 -3.23 -6.78
C VAL A 99 5.28 -2.34 -6.24
N GLY A 100 6.52 -2.81 -6.35
CA GLY A 100 7.70 -2.08 -5.92
C GLY A 100 7.91 -0.80 -6.75
N PHE A 101 8.04 0.35 -6.06
CA PHE A 101 8.25 1.64 -6.73
C PHE A 101 9.60 1.68 -7.45
N TYR A 102 10.57 0.91 -6.96
CA TYR A 102 11.95 0.91 -7.45
C TYR A 102 12.09 0.14 -8.77
N THR A 103 11.40 -0.98 -8.93
CA THR A 103 11.57 -1.89 -10.07
C THR A 103 10.31 -2.12 -10.88
N GLY A 104 9.14 -1.78 -10.33
CA GLY A 104 7.86 -2.16 -10.92
C GLY A 104 7.54 -3.65 -10.76
N GLN A 105 8.29 -4.39 -9.92
CA GLN A 105 7.97 -5.79 -9.63
C GLN A 105 6.61 -5.88 -8.92
N ASN A 106 5.74 -6.74 -9.42
CA ASN A 106 4.45 -7.08 -8.82
C ASN A 106 4.61 -8.39 -8.04
N LEU A 107 4.57 -8.31 -6.71
CA LEU A 107 4.63 -9.46 -5.81
C LEU A 107 3.30 -10.22 -5.81
N ASP A 108 3.36 -11.54 -5.72
CA ASP A 108 2.18 -12.39 -5.56
C ASP A 108 1.68 -12.35 -4.11
N ILE A 109 0.81 -11.38 -3.83
CA ILE A 109 0.21 -11.18 -2.50
C ILE A 109 -0.60 -12.41 -2.05
N ARG A 110 -1.24 -13.13 -2.98
CA ARG A 110 -1.99 -14.35 -2.65
C ARG A 110 -1.06 -15.46 -2.17
N ARG A 111 0.12 -15.59 -2.80
CA ARG A 111 1.17 -16.53 -2.38
C ARG A 111 1.70 -16.18 -0.99
N LEU A 112 1.99 -14.91 -0.73
CA LEU A 112 2.42 -14.46 0.61
C LEU A 112 1.37 -14.79 1.68
N ALA A 113 0.10 -14.47 1.43
CA ALA A 113 -1.00 -14.79 2.34
C ALA A 113 -1.15 -16.31 2.58
N GLN A 114 -1.01 -17.12 1.54
CA GLN A 114 -1.04 -18.59 1.65
C GLN A 114 0.15 -19.12 2.45
N GLY A 115 1.35 -18.59 2.22
CA GLY A 115 2.56 -18.95 2.95
C GLY A 115 2.45 -18.64 4.44
N LEU A 116 1.97 -17.47 4.82
CA LEU A 116 1.71 -17.10 6.21
C LEU A 116 0.69 -18.04 6.87
N LYS A 117 -0.39 -18.35 6.17
CA LYS A 117 -1.41 -19.29 6.65
C LYS A 117 -0.86 -20.70 6.82
N ALA A 118 -0.07 -21.20 5.87
CA ALA A 118 0.56 -22.51 5.94
C ALA A 118 1.58 -22.63 7.07
N GLY A 119 2.30 -21.53 7.37
CA GLY A 119 3.22 -21.45 8.52
C GLY A 119 2.51 -21.42 9.87
N GLY A 120 1.18 -21.25 9.91
CA GLY A 120 0.39 -21.24 11.15
C GLY A 120 0.66 -20.02 12.05
N THR A 121 1.32 -18.99 11.54
CA THR A 121 1.68 -17.79 12.30
C THR A 121 0.51 -16.84 12.48
N GLN A 122 0.59 -15.97 13.50
CA GLN A 122 -0.37 -14.87 13.71
C GLN A 122 0.08 -13.57 13.00
N THR A 123 1.08 -13.64 12.15
CA THR A 123 1.63 -12.52 11.38
C THR A 123 0.56 -11.86 10.53
N LEU A 124 0.42 -10.55 10.65
CA LEU A 124 -0.46 -9.74 9.80
C LEU A 124 0.24 -9.40 8.48
N LEU A 125 -0.49 -9.48 7.37
CA LEU A 125 0.00 -9.07 6.05
C LEU A 125 -0.45 -7.64 5.76
N ALA A 126 0.49 -6.70 5.79
CA ALA A 126 0.28 -5.28 5.47
C ALA A 126 0.81 -4.96 4.08
N VAL A 127 -0.06 -4.45 3.20
CA VAL A 127 0.25 -4.22 1.79
C VAL A 127 0.02 -2.76 1.41
N ASP A 128 1.06 -2.12 0.86
CA ASP A 128 0.92 -0.87 0.12
C ASP A 128 0.63 -1.18 -1.35
N ALA A 129 -0.58 -0.86 -1.80
CA ALA A 129 -1.03 -1.06 -3.16
C ALA A 129 -0.93 0.23 -4.02
N THR A 130 -0.17 1.23 -3.59
CA THR A 130 -0.12 2.55 -4.25
C THR A 130 0.31 2.47 -5.70
N HIS A 131 1.23 1.58 -6.06
CA HIS A 131 1.67 1.37 -7.44
C HIS A 131 0.90 0.24 -8.15
N ALA A 132 -0.02 -0.44 -7.47
CA ALA A 132 -0.81 -1.55 -7.98
C ALA A 132 -2.26 -1.14 -8.30
N ALA A 133 -2.93 -0.49 -7.36
CA ALA A 133 -4.36 -0.18 -7.44
C ALA A 133 -4.67 0.75 -8.63
N GLY A 134 -5.52 0.27 -9.53
CA GLY A 134 -5.90 0.95 -10.75
C GLY A 134 -5.20 0.43 -12.01
N VAL A 135 -4.12 -0.37 -11.89
CA VAL A 135 -3.36 -0.89 -13.03
C VAL A 135 -3.17 -2.41 -13.01
N VAL A 136 -3.15 -3.03 -11.83
CA VAL A 136 -3.13 -4.49 -11.67
C VAL A 136 -4.18 -4.93 -10.64
N ASP A 137 -4.51 -6.22 -10.63
CA ASP A 137 -5.42 -6.80 -9.62
C ASP A 137 -4.83 -6.65 -8.21
N VAL A 138 -5.64 -6.17 -7.28
CA VAL A 138 -5.26 -6.01 -5.87
C VAL A 138 -6.11 -6.94 -5.01
N PRO A 139 -5.55 -8.02 -4.49
CA PRO A 139 -6.29 -9.00 -3.69
C PRO A 139 -6.43 -8.56 -2.22
N ALA A 140 -7.00 -7.40 -1.96
CA ALA A 140 -7.11 -6.82 -0.62
C ALA A 140 -7.75 -7.77 0.41
N SER A 141 -8.71 -8.61 0.00
CA SER A 141 -9.44 -9.53 0.89
C SER A 141 -8.57 -10.64 1.50
N VAL A 142 -7.37 -10.88 0.98
CA VAL A 142 -6.43 -11.85 1.57
C VAL A 142 -5.36 -11.19 2.44
N THR A 143 -5.39 -9.86 2.58
CA THR A 143 -4.47 -9.08 3.41
C THR A 143 -5.11 -8.72 4.75
N ASP A 144 -4.34 -8.20 5.68
CA ASP A 144 -4.84 -7.67 6.94
C ASP A 144 -4.93 -6.15 6.95
N LEU A 145 -4.00 -5.49 6.29
CA LEU A 145 -4.07 -4.09 5.91
C LEU A 145 -3.74 -4.00 4.42
N CYS A 146 -4.58 -3.33 3.65
CA CYS A 146 -4.25 -2.91 2.29
C CYS A 146 -4.58 -1.44 2.13
N VAL A 147 -3.60 -0.64 1.76
CA VAL A 147 -3.76 0.80 1.60
C VAL A 147 -3.17 1.27 0.28
N SER A 148 -3.78 2.25 -0.37
CA SER A 148 -3.28 2.82 -1.61
C SER A 148 -3.43 4.33 -1.61
N SER A 149 -2.37 5.07 -1.88
CA SER A 149 -2.49 6.49 -2.17
C SER A 149 -3.24 6.72 -3.49
N SER A 150 -4.16 7.70 -3.51
CA SER A 150 -5.08 7.89 -4.63
C SER A 150 -4.50 8.60 -5.86
N TYR A 151 -3.34 9.24 -5.74
CA TYR A 151 -2.77 10.14 -6.76
C TYR A 151 -1.89 9.45 -7.82
N LYS A 152 -1.75 8.13 -7.75
CA LYS A 152 -1.02 7.35 -8.77
C LYS A 152 -2.01 6.77 -9.79
N TRP A 153 -2.06 5.46 -9.91
CA TRP A 153 -2.91 4.76 -10.88
C TRP A 153 -4.42 4.83 -10.58
N LEU A 154 -4.80 5.25 -9.37
CA LEU A 154 -6.20 5.57 -9.05
C LEU A 154 -6.66 6.92 -9.64
N LEU A 155 -5.77 7.68 -10.30
CA LEU A 155 -6.07 8.89 -11.09
C LEU A 155 -6.78 10.01 -10.31
N ALA A 156 -6.64 10.03 -8.99
CA ALA A 156 -7.18 11.10 -8.15
C ALA A 156 -6.09 12.06 -7.65
N THR A 157 -6.36 12.81 -6.60
CA THR A 157 -5.43 13.79 -6.04
C THR A 157 -4.81 13.32 -4.72
N HIS A 158 -3.81 14.04 -4.22
CA HIS A 158 -3.25 13.81 -2.90
C HIS A 158 -4.28 14.07 -1.80
N GLY A 159 -4.07 13.46 -0.62
CA GLY A 159 -4.86 13.75 0.59
C GLY A 159 -5.91 12.71 0.95
N THR A 160 -5.98 11.61 0.19
CA THR A 160 -6.78 10.44 0.56
C THR A 160 -6.09 9.15 0.12
N ALA A 161 -6.30 8.10 0.91
CA ALA A 161 -5.83 6.75 0.66
C ALA A 161 -6.93 5.77 1.10
N PRO A 162 -7.62 5.12 0.16
CA PRO A 162 -8.52 4.03 0.50
C PRO A 162 -7.76 2.93 1.24
N CYS A 163 -8.37 2.44 2.31
CA CYS A 163 -7.77 1.48 3.23
C CYS A 163 -8.75 0.35 3.54
N TYR A 164 -8.28 -0.88 3.42
CA TYR A 164 -8.93 -2.08 3.90
C TYR A 164 -8.24 -2.56 5.16
N LEU A 165 -9.02 -2.97 6.16
CA LEU A 165 -8.54 -3.63 7.38
C LEU A 165 -9.37 -4.88 7.62
N SER A 166 -8.70 -6.01 7.86
CA SER A 166 -9.36 -7.27 8.18
C SER A 166 -9.91 -7.28 9.63
N GLU A 167 -10.92 -8.09 9.90
CA GLU A 167 -11.41 -8.33 11.26
C GLU A 167 -10.29 -8.85 12.19
N ARG A 168 -9.35 -9.63 11.64
CA ARG A 168 -8.21 -10.15 12.37
C ARG A 168 -7.26 -9.04 12.81
N ALA A 169 -6.98 -8.07 11.95
CA ALA A 169 -6.17 -6.92 12.30
C ALA A 169 -6.91 -5.97 13.24
N GLU A 170 -8.23 -5.79 13.03
CA GLU A 170 -9.07 -5.02 13.95
C GLU A 170 -9.00 -5.55 15.38
N ALA A 171 -9.10 -6.87 15.55
CA ALA A 171 -9.06 -7.52 16.87
C ALA A 171 -7.69 -7.38 17.57
N GLN A 172 -6.60 -7.18 16.83
CA GLN A 172 -5.24 -7.07 17.35
C GLN A 172 -4.76 -5.64 17.55
N THR A 173 -5.53 -4.65 17.07
CA THR A 173 -5.11 -3.25 17.09
C THR A 173 -6.00 -2.39 17.98
N ARG A 174 -5.42 -1.31 18.50
CA ARG A 174 -6.13 -0.24 19.21
C ARG A 174 -6.00 1.05 18.40
N SER A 175 -6.94 1.95 18.56
CA SER A 175 -6.79 3.28 17.98
C SER A 175 -5.55 3.98 18.53
N SER A 176 -4.77 4.55 17.62
CA SER A 176 -3.60 5.38 17.97
C SER A 176 -3.86 6.87 17.80
N SER A 177 -5.05 7.23 17.30
CA SER A 177 -5.48 8.60 17.11
C SER A 177 -6.95 8.74 17.49
N PHE A 178 -7.26 9.77 18.28
CA PHE A 178 -8.59 10.01 18.80
C PHE A 178 -9.08 11.39 18.36
N GLY A 179 -10.35 11.46 17.98
CA GLY A 179 -11.01 12.68 17.62
C GLY A 179 -12.53 12.54 17.71
N TRP A 180 -13.25 13.60 17.46
CA TRP A 180 -14.70 13.62 17.62
C TRP A 180 -15.43 12.65 16.68
N HIS A 181 -14.83 12.31 15.55
CA HIS A 181 -15.50 11.52 14.52
C HIS A 181 -15.43 10.01 14.78
N ASN A 182 -14.38 9.50 15.43
CA ASN A 182 -14.23 8.08 15.74
C ASN A 182 -14.72 7.66 17.13
N LEU A 183 -15.36 8.58 17.88
CA LEU A 183 -15.98 8.27 19.17
C LEU A 183 -17.44 7.84 19.00
N ALA A 184 -17.89 6.86 19.78
CA ALA A 184 -19.24 6.30 19.72
C ALA A 184 -20.31 7.24 20.26
N VAL A 185 -19.95 8.06 21.23
CA VAL A 185 -20.85 9.02 21.86
C VAL A 185 -20.27 10.41 21.74
N TRP A 186 -21.02 11.33 21.12
CA TRP A 186 -20.70 12.74 21.17
C TRP A 186 -21.06 13.28 22.56
N PRO A 187 -20.09 13.70 23.38
CA PRO A 187 -20.40 14.23 24.70
C PRO A 187 -21.10 15.58 24.53
N ALA A 188 -22.30 15.69 25.05
CA ALA A 188 -23.07 16.95 25.04
C ALA A 188 -22.34 18.08 25.78
N GLN A 189 -21.32 17.76 26.56
CA GLN A 189 -20.59 18.67 27.46
C GLN A 189 -19.07 18.60 27.27
N GLY A 190 -18.60 18.29 26.06
CA GLY A 190 -17.19 18.40 25.70
C GLY A 190 -16.26 17.42 26.42
N ALA A 191 -15.06 17.91 26.75
CA ALA A 191 -13.96 17.11 27.26
C ALA A 191 -14.17 16.53 28.69
N GLU A 192 -15.23 16.87 29.37
CA GLU A 192 -15.49 16.42 30.75
C GLU A 192 -15.71 14.92 30.90
N ARG A 193 -15.96 14.19 29.77
CA ARG A 193 -16.27 12.76 29.76
C ARG A 193 -15.24 11.89 29.04
N LEU A 194 -14.03 12.38 28.87
CA LEU A 194 -12.97 11.63 28.12
C LEU A 194 -12.75 10.20 28.61
N ALA A 195 -12.95 9.93 29.89
CA ALA A 195 -12.73 8.60 30.47
C ALA A 195 -13.88 7.60 30.21
N THR A 196 -14.98 8.03 29.64
CA THR A 196 -16.22 7.20 29.50
C THR A 196 -16.72 7.08 28.06
N VAL A 197 -15.91 7.48 27.08
CA VAL A 197 -16.32 7.48 25.68
C VAL A 197 -15.73 6.26 24.97
N ASP A 198 -16.60 5.44 24.40
CA ASP A 198 -16.21 4.29 23.58
C ASP A 198 -15.83 4.70 22.16
N GLU A 199 -14.99 3.92 21.54
CA GLU A 199 -14.65 4.08 20.12
C GLU A 199 -15.78 3.53 19.24
N LYS A 200 -15.96 4.13 18.07
CA LYS A 200 -16.84 3.56 17.06
C LYS A 200 -16.23 2.27 16.49
N PRO A 201 -17.08 1.35 15.98
CA PRO A 201 -16.58 0.20 15.24
C PRO A 201 -15.91 0.64 13.92
N MET A 202 -15.18 -0.30 13.30
CA MET A 202 -14.67 -0.08 11.94
C MET A 202 -15.83 0.18 10.95
N PRO A 203 -15.61 0.96 9.91
CA PRO A 203 -14.37 1.67 9.55
C PRO A 203 -14.17 3.03 10.23
N ALA A 204 -15.20 3.58 10.88
CA ALA A 204 -15.18 4.93 11.46
C ALA A 204 -14.06 5.13 12.50
N ARG A 205 -13.60 4.05 13.11
CA ARG A 205 -12.48 4.03 14.07
C ARG A 205 -11.16 4.52 13.45
N LEU A 206 -10.96 4.35 12.13
CA LEU A 206 -9.78 4.82 11.40
C LEU A 206 -9.84 6.31 11.06
N GLU A 207 -10.99 6.96 11.25
CA GLU A 207 -11.26 8.33 10.83
C GLU A 207 -11.50 9.25 12.05
N PRO A 208 -10.44 9.77 12.69
CA PRO A 208 -10.60 10.58 13.91
C PRO A 208 -11.22 11.95 13.65
N GLY A 209 -11.19 12.43 12.42
CA GLY A 209 -11.72 13.72 12.01
C GLY A 209 -12.49 13.68 10.71
N ASN A 210 -12.89 14.85 10.21
CA ASN A 210 -13.57 14.94 8.92
C ASN A 210 -12.63 14.46 7.80
N PRO A 211 -13.09 13.54 6.94
CA PRO A 211 -12.32 13.13 5.78
C PRO A 211 -12.24 14.26 4.74
N ALA A 212 -11.27 14.17 3.84
CA ALA A 212 -11.09 15.12 2.74
C ALA A 212 -12.17 14.92 1.66
N MET A 213 -13.41 15.34 1.92
CA MET A 213 -14.59 15.04 1.11
C MET A 213 -14.44 15.36 -0.38
N MET A 214 -13.83 16.51 -0.71
CA MET A 214 -13.61 16.88 -2.13
C MET A 214 -12.68 15.90 -2.83
N VAL A 215 -11.63 15.47 -2.14
CA VAL A 215 -10.67 14.48 -2.68
C VAL A 215 -11.33 13.12 -2.86
N ILE A 216 -12.19 12.72 -1.92
CA ILE A 216 -12.99 11.49 -2.02
C ILE A 216 -13.95 11.54 -3.21
N LEU A 217 -14.57 12.68 -3.50
CA LEU A 217 -15.41 12.84 -4.69
C LEU A 217 -14.61 12.72 -6.00
N PHE A 218 -13.40 13.29 -6.05
CA PHE A 218 -12.51 13.09 -7.20
C PHE A 218 -12.11 11.63 -7.35
N LEU A 219 -11.75 10.98 -6.25
CA LEU A 219 -11.43 9.55 -6.25
C LEU A 219 -12.62 8.71 -6.73
N HIS A 220 -13.83 8.99 -6.22
CA HIS A 220 -15.04 8.30 -6.65
C HIS A 220 -15.23 8.40 -8.18
N ARG A 221 -15.10 9.60 -8.74
CA ARG A 221 -15.24 9.81 -10.19
C ARG A 221 -14.16 9.08 -11.00
N ALA A 222 -12.91 9.11 -10.51
CA ALA A 222 -11.82 8.37 -11.15
C ALA A 222 -12.05 6.84 -11.11
N LEU A 223 -12.56 6.33 -9.99
CA LEU A 223 -12.88 4.92 -9.84
C LEU A 223 -14.02 4.47 -10.76
N GLU A 224 -15.08 5.26 -10.92
CA GLU A 224 -16.14 4.98 -11.91
C GLU A 224 -15.51 4.81 -13.31
N HIS A 225 -14.63 5.72 -13.71
CA HIS A 225 -13.94 5.64 -15.00
C HIS A 225 -13.08 4.38 -15.15
N LEU A 226 -12.27 4.04 -14.13
CA LEU A 226 -11.45 2.83 -14.15
C LEU A 226 -12.28 1.55 -14.22
N LEU A 227 -13.43 1.51 -13.53
CA LEU A 227 -14.35 0.37 -13.56
C LEU A 227 -15.04 0.23 -14.91
N ASP A 228 -15.45 1.33 -15.50
CA ASP A 228 -16.07 1.34 -16.85
C ASP A 228 -15.08 0.82 -17.90
N LEU A 229 -13.80 1.15 -17.78
CA LEU A 229 -12.73 0.60 -18.63
C LEU A 229 -12.49 -0.89 -18.37
N GLY A 230 -12.57 -1.31 -17.12
CA GLY A 230 -12.26 -2.67 -16.64
C GLY A 230 -10.78 -2.88 -16.34
N ILE A 231 -10.46 -3.34 -15.14
CA ILE A 231 -9.08 -3.49 -14.67
C ILE A 231 -8.30 -4.50 -15.49
N ASP A 232 -8.91 -5.60 -15.91
CA ASP A 232 -8.24 -6.60 -16.76
C ASP A 232 -7.78 -6.01 -18.10
N ARG A 233 -8.57 -5.12 -18.68
CA ARG A 233 -8.20 -4.41 -19.92
C ARG A 233 -7.07 -3.42 -19.68
N ILE A 234 -7.14 -2.66 -18.59
CA ILE A 234 -6.09 -1.71 -18.20
C ILE A 234 -4.79 -2.46 -17.97
N GLN A 235 -4.83 -3.53 -17.19
CA GLN A 235 -3.67 -4.38 -16.89
C GLN A 235 -3.03 -4.97 -18.16
N SER A 236 -3.85 -5.54 -19.04
CA SER A 236 -3.36 -6.09 -20.32
C SER A 236 -2.67 -5.03 -21.15
N HIS A 237 -3.27 -3.85 -21.28
CA HIS A 237 -2.71 -2.73 -22.03
C HIS A 237 -1.41 -2.21 -21.40
N ALA A 238 -1.37 -2.05 -20.07
CA ALA A 238 -0.16 -1.63 -19.35
C ALA A 238 1.00 -2.63 -19.54
N TRP A 239 0.71 -3.92 -19.53
CA TRP A 239 1.70 -4.95 -19.81
C TRP A 239 2.24 -4.88 -21.23
N ASP A 240 1.37 -4.69 -22.24
CA ASP A 240 1.79 -4.58 -23.65
C ASP A 240 2.70 -3.36 -23.86
N LEU A 241 2.37 -2.22 -23.24
CA LEU A 241 3.21 -1.02 -23.27
C LEU A 241 4.55 -1.23 -22.54
N SER A 242 4.51 -1.81 -21.34
CA SER A 242 5.70 -2.11 -20.54
C SER A 242 6.64 -3.08 -21.27
N GLU A 243 6.11 -4.08 -21.95
CA GLU A 243 6.88 -5.04 -22.76
C GLU A 243 7.51 -4.38 -23.98
N THR A 244 6.79 -3.48 -24.64
CA THR A 244 7.31 -2.68 -25.76
C THR A 244 8.50 -1.80 -25.32
N ILE A 245 8.36 -1.12 -24.19
CA ILE A 245 9.42 -0.27 -23.61
C ILE A 245 10.63 -1.12 -23.21
N ASP A 246 10.40 -2.25 -22.50
CA ASP A 246 11.46 -3.17 -22.06
C ASP A 246 12.29 -3.66 -23.25
N THR A 247 11.62 -4.15 -24.31
CA THR A 247 12.28 -4.62 -25.52
C THR A 247 13.11 -3.52 -26.17
N GLY A 248 12.51 -2.33 -26.36
CA GLY A 248 13.22 -1.20 -26.97
C GLY A 248 14.44 -0.75 -26.17
N LEU A 249 14.35 -0.71 -24.84
CA LEU A 249 15.47 -0.34 -23.99
C LEU A 249 16.61 -1.37 -24.05
N ARG A 250 16.30 -2.67 -24.04
CA ARG A 250 17.31 -3.73 -24.19
C ARG A 250 17.96 -3.73 -25.55
N ASP A 251 17.21 -3.47 -26.62
CA ASP A 251 17.75 -3.32 -27.99
C ASP A 251 18.71 -2.13 -28.10
N LEU A 252 18.50 -1.09 -27.30
CA LEU A 252 19.41 0.05 -27.17
C LEU A 252 20.60 -0.19 -26.22
N GLY A 253 20.67 -1.36 -25.57
CA GLY A 253 21.75 -1.77 -24.70
C GLY A 253 21.61 -1.32 -23.25
N TYR A 254 20.44 -0.82 -22.84
CA TYR A 254 20.17 -0.50 -21.43
C TYR A 254 19.90 -1.74 -20.59
N GLU A 255 20.35 -1.74 -19.35
CA GLU A 255 19.99 -2.74 -18.35
C GLU A 255 18.61 -2.42 -17.75
N VAL A 256 17.60 -3.21 -18.12
CA VAL A 256 16.24 -3.10 -17.56
C VAL A 256 16.15 -3.95 -16.32
N ILE A 257 15.86 -3.31 -15.17
CA ILE A 257 15.75 -3.96 -13.85
C ILE A 257 14.32 -4.37 -13.50
N SER A 258 13.32 -3.97 -14.28
CA SER A 258 11.95 -4.47 -14.15
C SER A 258 11.89 -5.95 -14.57
N PRO A 259 11.03 -6.78 -13.94
CA PRO A 259 10.89 -8.18 -14.29
C PRO A 259 10.54 -8.38 -15.76
N SER A 260 11.16 -9.35 -16.42
CA SER A 260 10.79 -9.74 -17.80
C SER A 260 9.54 -10.62 -17.86
N ASN A 261 9.22 -11.32 -16.77
CA ASN A 261 8.02 -12.14 -16.67
C ASN A 261 6.76 -11.26 -16.58
N ARG A 262 5.82 -11.43 -17.48
CA ARG A 262 4.56 -10.67 -17.56
C ARG A 262 3.75 -10.72 -16.25
N ALA A 263 3.69 -11.87 -15.58
CA ALA A 263 2.95 -12.01 -14.31
C ALA A 263 3.57 -11.21 -13.15
N ALA A 264 4.89 -10.99 -13.19
CA ALA A 264 5.61 -10.19 -12.22
C ALA A 264 5.74 -8.71 -12.61
N ARG A 265 5.12 -8.26 -13.71
CA ARG A 265 5.15 -6.88 -14.19
C ARG A 265 3.97 -6.06 -13.68
N SER A 266 4.17 -4.76 -13.68
CA SER A 266 3.13 -3.74 -13.50
C SER A 266 3.12 -2.76 -14.67
N GLY A 267 2.57 -1.57 -14.48
CA GLY A 267 2.66 -0.47 -15.44
C GLY A 267 4.00 0.28 -15.41
N ASN A 268 4.90 -0.02 -14.47
CA ASN A 268 6.20 0.64 -14.34
C ASN A 268 7.27 -0.14 -15.11
N THR A 269 8.16 0.58 -15.81
CA THR A 269 9.39 0.01 -16.41
C THR A 269 10.56 0.84 -15.94
N CYS A 270 11.58 0.21 -15.36
CA CYS A 270 12.78 0.84 -14.83
C CYS A 270 14.04 0.26 -15.47
N PHE A 271 15.00 1.12 -15.75
CA PHE A 271 16.29 0.75 -16.32
C PHE A 271 17.42 1.57 -15.67
N LEU A 272 18.64 1.05 -15.71
CA LEU A 272 19.81 1.73 -15.18
C LEU A 272 20.38 2.67 -16.25
N ALA A 273 20.82 3.85 -15.82
CA ALA A 273 21.50 4.82 -16.65
C ALA A 273 22.70 5.41 -15.88
N GLU A 274 23.87 5.55 -16.55
CA GLU A 274 25.06 6.15 -15.94
C GLU A 274 24.81 7.60 -15.48
N ASP A 275 24.05 8.36 -16.29
CA ASP A 275 23.59 9.71 -15.97
C ASP A 275 22.06 9.81 -16.16
N ALA A 276 21.32 9.35 -15.16
CA ALA A 276 19.86 9.37 -15.18
C ALA A 276 19.29 10.79 -15.34
N ALA A 277 19.97 11.80 -14.78
CA ALA A 277 19.54 13.19 -14.90
C ALA A 277 19.69 13.73 -16.33
N ALA A 278 20.77 13.38 -17.01
CA ALA A 278 20.96 13.73 -18.42
C ALA A 278 19.92 13.03 -19.32
N VAL A 279 19.66 11.74 -19.09
CA VAL A 279 18.61 10.97 -19.81
C VAL A 279 17.24 11.59 -19.59
N GLN A 280 16.86 11.87 -18.35
CA GLN A 280 15.61 12.52 -18.01
C GLN A 280 15.45 13.87 -18.72
N LYS A 281 16.51 14.70 -18.72
CA LYS A 281 16.52 16.00 -19.38
C LYS A 281 16.36 15.87 -20.91
N ALA A 282 17.05 14.92 -21.53
CA ALA A 282 16.96 14.67 -22.96
C ALA A 282 15.53 14.20 -23.36
N LEU A 283 14.96 13.26 -22.63
CA LEU A 283 13.59 12.77 -22.85
C LEU A 283 12.55 13.87 -22.66
N ALA A 284 12.74 14.75 -21.67
CA ALA A 284 11.83 15.89 -21.45
C ALA A 284 11.83 16.88 -22.63
N GLN A 285 12.93 17.02 -23.40
CA GLN A 285 12.97 17.82 -24.63
C GLN A 285 12.12 17.24 -25.76
N GLU A 286 11.93 15.91 -25.74
CA GLU A 286 11.07 15.18 -26.65
C GLU A 286 9.65 14.95 -26.08
N GLU A 287 9.26 15.73 -25.05
CA GLU A 287 7.97 15.64 -24.36
C GLU A 287 7.71 14.28 -23.67
N VAL A 288 8.76 13.48 -23.42
CA VAL A 288 8.69 12.23 -22.68
C VAL A 288 9.08 12.47 -21.23
N LEU A 289 8.11 12.34 -20.33
CA LEU A 289 8.34 12.57 -18.90
C LEU A 289 8.66 11.24 -18.20
N VAL A 290 9.83 11.19 -17.59
CA VAL A 290 10.30 10.05 -16.80
C VAL A 290 10.78 10.54 -15.43
N TRP A 291 10.87 9.61 -14.49
CA TRP A 291 11.48 9.88 -13.19
C TRP A 291 12.91 9.37 -13.19
N GLY A 292 13.88 10.24 -12.91
CA GLY A 292 15.31 9.90 -12.92
C GLY A 292 15.93 10.15 -11.55
N GLU A 293 16.10 9.09 -10.74
CA GLU A 293 16.78 9.13 -9.45
C GLU A 293 17.54 7.82 -9.21
N TYR A 294 18.50 7.84 -8.29
CA TYR A 294 19.25 6.66 -7.84
C TYR A 294 19.97 5.89 -8.96
N GLY A 295 20.36 6.56 -10.06
CA GLY A 295 21.03 5.92 -11.20
C GLY A 295 20.10 5.17 -12.16
N ARG A 296 18.83 5.47 -12.11
CA ARG A 296 17.80 4.82 -12.92
C ARG A 296 16.77 5.82 -13.45
#